data_b95958d258ddf53dc17d504589aa8a5c
#
_entry.id   b95958d258ddf53dc17d504589aa8a5c
#
_cell.length_a   1.000
_cell.length_b   1.000
_cell.length_c   1.000
_cell.angle_alpha   90.00
_cell.angle_beta   90.00
_cell.angle_gamma   90.00
#
_symmetry.space_group_name_H-M   'P 1'
#
loop_
_entity.id
_entity.type
_entity.pdbx_description
1 polymer ?
#
loop_
_entity_poly.entity_id
_entity_poly.type
_entity_poly.pdbx_seq_one_letter_code
_entity_poly.pdbx_strand_id
1 'polypeptide(L)'
;MVSSDYFSTGDGHQLYWERHGTPGGEPIFFLHGGPGGCSDRRHLEFFDGRCFDIILFDQRGCGRSVPHGELQYNDTGRCVEDIEALRQHLGFGTISMLGVSWGSWLAIQYQQRYPEAVLKTTLVSVFVPFAANVSAYDQTLNGGLSATAHGAYAVSAGAIYQILNNGCATQQRQAALHWLRATLQLSGQSMQPSALEEFVDDEALRAIRLELHYHVNQYFFTTADEAPSLDAQTEVIQGISDTFGMASVRWLRRRQPLRCRLLNAGHNAFELAILKTVRQSLKREHLR
;
A
#
# COMPACT_ATOMS: atom_id res chain seq x y z
N MET A 1 10.47 -18.73 -8.54
CA MET A 1 11.34 -18.00 -7.60
C MET A 1 12.77 -18.27 -8.02
N VAL A 2 13.56 -17.22 -8.20
CA VAL A 2 14.98 -17.29 -8.55
C VAL A 2 15.82 -17.29 -7.27
N SER A 3 15.54 -16.34 -6.38
CA SER A 3 16.20 -16.21 -5.07
C SER A 3 15.31 -15.50 -4.06
N SER A 4 15.65 -15.60 -2.80
CA SER A 4 15.07 -14.83 -1.71
C SER A 4 16.09 -14.68 -0.60
N ASP A 5 16.04 -13.57 0.11
CA ASP A 5 16.94 -13.29 1.24
C ASP A 5 16.38 -12.14 2.08
N TYR A 6 17.15 -11.75 3.09
CA TYR A 6 16.92 -10.58 3.91
C TYR A 6 17.95 -9.50 3.60
N PHE A 7 17.49 -8.27 3.47
CA PHE A 7 18.32 -7.08 3.31
C PHE A 7 18.30 -6.24 4.60
N SER A 8 19.47 -5.98 5.20
CA SER A 8 19.57 -5.12 6.39
C SER A 8 19.53 -3.66 6.01
N THR A 9 18.63 -2.90 6.61
CA THR A 9 18.52 -1.43 6.43
C THR A 9 19.54 -0.64 7.26
N GLY A 10 20.27 -1.30 8.19
CA GLY A 10 21.27 -0.67 9.07
C GLY A 10 20.70 0.02 10.32
N ASP A 11 19.37 0.13 10.44
CA ASP A 11 18.68 0.74 11.60
C ASP A 11 17.90 -0.28 12.46
N GLY A 12 18.17 -1.56 12.26
CA GLY A 12 17.58 -2.67 13.01
C GLY A 12 16.48 -3.42 12.25
N HIS A 13 16.06 -2.94 11.09
CA HIS A 13 15.13 -3.67 10.23
C HIS A 13 15.86 -4.55 9.21
N GLN A 14 15.23 -5.66 8.85
CA GLN A 14 15.64 -6.52 7.75
C GLN A 14 14.45 -6.76 6.85
N LEU A 15 14.56 -6.36 5.59
CA LEU A 15 13.49 -6.50 4.59
C LEU A 15 13.59 -7.86 3.94
N TYR A 16 12.52 -8.64 3.99
CA TYR A 16 12.43 -9.86 3.22
C TYR A 16 12.10 -9.55 1.77
N TRP A 17 12.84 -10.14 0.83
CA TRP A 17 12.59 -9.99 -0.60
C TRP A 17 12.67 -11.33 -1.35
N GLU A 18 11.94 -11.41 -2.44
CA GLU A 18 11.95 -12.52 -3.39
C GLU A 18 12.17 -11.99 -4.81
N ARG A 19 13.01 -12.66 -5.59
CA ARG A 19 13.23 -12.41 -7.01
C ARG A 19 12.55 -13.48 -7.84
N HIS A 20 11.78 -13.08 -8.83
CA HIS A 20 11.02 -13.93 -9.72
C HIS A 20 11.21 -13.51 -11.19
N GLY A 21 10.67 -14.32 -12.10
CA GLY A 21 10.71 -14.03 -13.54
C GLY A 21 12.06 -14.34 -14.17
N THR A 22 12.52 -13.48 -15.08
CA THR A 22 13.72 -13.69 -15.89
C THR A 22 14.85 -12.77 -15.42
N PRO A 23 15.95 -13.30 -14.85
CA PRO A 23 17.11 -12.51 -14.54
C PRO A 23 17.64 -11.75 -15.76
N GLY A 24 17.85 -10.42 -15.62
CA GLY A 24 18.24 -9.55 -16.72
C GLY A 24 17.10 -9.05 -17.59
N GLY A 25 15.85 -9.41 -17.28
CA GLY A 25 14.66 -8.74 -17.78
C GLY A 25 14.53 -7.32 -17.23
N GLU A 26 13.46 -6.58 -17.60
CA GLU A 26 13.21 -5.27 -17.03
C GLU A 26 12.98 -5.39 -15.51
N PRO A 27 13.79 -4.74 -14.68
CA PRO A 27 13.63 -4.81 -13.24
C PRO A 27 12.37 -4.07 -12.81
N ILE A 28 11.47 -4.78 -12.12
CA ILE A 28 10.23 -4.21 -11.62
C ILE A 28 10.02 -4.54 -10.13
N PHE A 29 9.80 -3.51 -9.32
CA PHE A 29 9.51 -3.62 -7.90
C PHE A 29 8.01 -3.55 -7.67
N PHE A 30 7.48 -4.52 -6.95
CA PHE A 30 6.10 -4.50 -6.49
C PHE A 30 6.03 -3.87 -5.10
N LEU A 31 5.25 -2.79 -4.98
CA LEU A 31 5.02 -2.09 -3.72
C LEU A 31 3.61 -2.43 -3.23
N HIS A 32 3.53 -3.25 -2.18
CA HIS A 32 2.26 -3.71 -1.63
C HIS A 32 1.49 -2.61 -0.90
N GLY A 33 0.19 -2.82 -0.76
CA GLY A 33 -0.71 -1.94 -0.01
C GLY A 33 -0.59 -2.06 1.51
N GLY A 34 -1.44 -1.37 2.20
CA GLY A 34 -1.47 -1.22 3.67
C GLY A 34 -1.57 0.26 4.04
N PRO A 35 -0.63 0.82 4.86
CA PRO A 35 0.57 0.20 5.48
C PRO A 35 0.25 -1.07 6.28
N GLY A 36 1.25 -1.94 6.50
CA GLY A 36 1.04 -3.16 7.27
C GLY A 36 0.66 -4.41 6.46
N GLY A 37 0.42 -4.27 5.14
CA GLY A 37 0.22 -5.42 4.26
C GLY A 37 1.51 -6.20 4.01
N CYS A 38 1.47 -7.12 3.06
CA CYS A 38 2.65 -7.87 2.64
C CYS A 38 2.58 -8.24 1.16
N SER A 39 3.69 -8.68 0.61
CA SER A 39 3.73 -9.29 -0.70
C SER A 39 3.50 -10.80 -0.60
N ASP A 40 2.86 -11.37 -1.61
CA ASP A 40 2.70 -12.81 -1.77
C ASP A 40 2.79 -13.22 -3.25
N ARG A 41 2.81 -14.53 -3.52
CA ARG A 41 2.97 -15.04 -4.88
C ARG A 41 1.80 -14.74 -5.80
N ARG A 42 0.61 -14.42 -5.27
CA ARG A 42 -0.53 -14.04 -6.08
C ARG A 42 -0.25 -12.73 -6.82
N HIS A 43 0.58 -11.85 -6.26
CA HIS A 43 0.98 -10.61 -6.92
C HIS A 43 1.78 -10.85 -8.21
N LEU A 44 2.37 -12.03 -8.40
CA LEU A 44 3.01 -12.39 -9.68
C LEU A 44 2.02 -12.45 -10.84
N GLU A 45 0.72 -12.56 -10.57
CA GLU A 45 -0.31 -12.54 -11.60
C GLU A 45 -0.37 -11.21 -12.37
N PHE A 46 0.17 -10.12 -11.84
CA PHE A 46 0.27 -8.85 -12.55
C PHE A 46 1.28 -8.88 -13.70
N PHE A 47 2.28 -9.75 -13.66
CA PHE A 47 3.46 -9.69 -14.50
C PHE A 47 3.51 -10.80 -15.55
N ASP A 48 4.19 -10.53 -16.68
CA ASP A 48 4.70 -11.58 -17.55
C ASP A 48 6.15 -11.89 -17.11
N GLY A 49 6.33 -13.00 -16.42
CA GLY A 49 7.62 -13.41 -15.87
C GLY A 49 8.71 -13.68 -16.92
N ARG A 50 8.39 -13.66 -18.22
CA ARG A 50 9.37 -13.79 -19.31
C ARG A 50 10.04 -12.47 -19.65
N CYS A 51 9.39 -11.34 -19.33
CA CYS A 51 9.84 -10.01 -19.68
C CYS A 51 10.51 -9.29 -18.50
N PHE A 52 10.08 -9.58 -17.28
CA PHE A 52 10.45 -8.86 -16.08
C PHE A 52 11.36 -9.66 -15.16
N ASP A 53 12.26 -8.93 -14.52
CA ASP A 53 13.00 -9.31 -13.33
C ASP A 53 12.27 -8.74 -12.12
N ILE A 54 11.40 -9.55 -11.51
CA ILE A 54 10.36 -9.13 -10.58
C ILE A 54 10.89 -9.21 -9.14
N ILE A 55 10.84 -8.11 -8.43
CA ILE A 55 11.15 -8.05 -7.00
C ILE A 55 9.86 -7.85 -6.21
N LEU A 56 9.50 -8.87 -5.43
CA LEU A 56 8.51 -8.78 -4.37
C LEU A 56 9.27 -8.58 -3.06
N PHE A 57 8.93 -7.58 -2.28
CA PHE A 57 9.52 -7.42 -0.94
C PHE A 57 8.44 -6.97 0.05
N ASP A 58 8.63 -7.31 1.30
CA ASP A 58 7.79 -6.88 2.39
C ASP A 58 8.42 -5.63 3.02
N GLN A 59 7.63 -4.55 3.14
CA GLN A 59 8.08 -3.28 3.72
C GLN A 59 8.47 -3.48 5.19
N ARG A 60 9.19 -2.51 5.78
CA ARG A 60 9.63 -2.59 7.18
C ARG A 60 8.47 -2.86 8.14
N GLY A 61 8.66 -3.81 9.05
CA GLY A 61 7.64 -4.23 10.00
C GLY A 61 6.49 -5.06 9.41
N CYS A 62 6.50 -5.35 8.12
CA CYS A 62 5.42 -6.02 7.40
C CYS A 62 5.78 -7.47 7.03
N GLY A 63 4.77 -8.33 6.93
CA GLY A 63 4.89 -9.67 6.39
C GLY A 63 6.03 -10.47 7.03
N ARG A 64 7.01 -10.87 6.20
CA ARG A 64 8.19 -11.62 6.61
C ARG A 64 9.38 -10.74 7.02
N SER A 65 9.29 -9.42 6.81
CA SER A 65 10.30 -8.47 7.28
C SER A 65 10.34 -8.40 8.79
N VAL A 66 11.54 -8.22 9.37
CA VAL A 66 11.74 -8.22 10.81
C VAL A 66 12.43 -6.93 11.29
N PRO A 67 12.14 -6.48 12.53
CA PRO A 67 11.19 -7.01 13.52
C PRO A 67 9.74 -6.82 13.05
N HIS A 68 8.91 -7.83 13.22
CA HIS A 68 7.54 -7.82 12.73
C HIS A 68 6.64 -6.89 13.57
N GLY A 69 5.94 -5.96 12.94
CA GLY A 69 5.09 -4.96 13.58
C GLY A 69 5.88 -3.88 14.33
N GLU A 70 7.19 -3.71 14.06
CA GLU A 70 8.03 -2.67 14.69
C GLU A 70 7.62 -1.29 14.16
N LEU A 71 7.43 -0.34 15.10
CA LEU A 71 7.03 1.03 14.81
C LEU A 71 8.20 2.02 14.85
N GLN A 72 9.28 1.66 15.54
CA GLN A 72 10.46 2.51 15.63
C GLN A 72 11.14 2.60 14.25
N TYR A 73 11.53 3.80 13.85
CA TYR A 73 12.09 4.07 12.53
C TYR A 73 11.19 3.60 11.37
N ASN A 74 9.86 3.59 11.57
CA ASN A 74 8.89 3.16 10.59
C ASN A 74 8.01 4.32 10.17
N ASP A 75 8.41 4.98 9.09
CA ASP A 75 7.76 6.13 8.48
C ASP A 75 7.90 6.08 6.94
N THR A 76 7.16 6.95 6.25
CA THR A 76 7.12 7.01 4.79
C THR A 76 8.51 7.28 4.19
N GLY A 77 9.28 8.19 4.78
CA GLY A 77 10.61 8.54 4.29
C GLY A 77 11.57 7.35 4.36
N ARG A 78 11.54 6.60 5.46
CA ARG A 78 12.32 5.37 5.63
C ARG A 78 11.93 4.28 4.65
N CYS A 79 10.62 4.09 4.40
CA CYS A 79 10.18 3.14 3.38
C CYS A 79 10.69 3.50 1.98
N VAL A 80 10.77 4.79 1.65
CA VAL A 80 11.33 5.26 0.38
C VAL A 80 12.85 5.02 0.31
N GLU A 81 13.57 5.27 1.40
CA GLU A 81 15.01 4.95 1.52
C GLU A 81 15.27 3.45 1.37
N ASP A 82 14.40 2.61 1.92
CA ASP A 82 14.48 1.15 1.79
C ASP A 82 14.40 0.68 0.34
N ILE A 83 13.48 1.25 -0.44
CA ILE A 83 13.34 0.91 -1.86
C ILE A 83 14.65 1.21 -2.59
N GLU A 84 15.25 2.38 -2.34
CA GLU A 84 16.52 2.77 -2.95
C GLU A 84 17.67 1.87 -2.51
N ALA A 85 17.79 1.60 -1.23
CA ALA A 85 18.84 0.76 -0.68
C ALA A 85 18.75 -0.69 -1.21
N LEU A 86 17.53 -1.24 -1.30
CA LEU A 86 17.29 -2.57 -1.88
C LEU A 86 17.61 -2.59 -3.39
N ARG A 87 17.23 -1.54 -4.15
CA ARG A 87 17.58 -1.41 -5.56
C ARG A 87 19.10 -1.46 -5.77
N GLN A 88 19.84 -0.69 -4.97
CA GLN A 88 21.30 -0.64 -5.03
C GLN A 88 21.93 -1.98 -4.61
N HIS A 89 21.43 -2.61 -3.54
CA HIS A 89 21.86 -3.92 -3.07
C HIS A 89 21.73 -5.01 -4.16
N LEU A 90 20.63 -4.96 -4.92
CA LEU A 90 20.37 -5.90 -6.01
C LEU A 90 21.09 -5.53 -7.32
N GLY A 91 21.82 -4.42 -7.35
CA GLY A 91 22.64 -3.99 -8.48
C GLY A 91 21.84 -3.44 -9.66
N PHE A 92 20.60 -2.99 -9.45
CA PHE A 92 19.80 -2.40 -10.52
C PHE A 92 20.17 -0.92 -10.72
N GLY A 93 20.43 -0.50 -11.96
CA GLY A 93 20.66 0.91 -12.33
C GLY A 93 19.37 1.73 -12.21
N THR A 94 18.33 1.28 -12.87
CA THR A 94 16.97 1.86 -12.82
C THR A 94 15.95 0.78 -12.63
N ILE A 95 14.76 1.11 -12.14
CA ILE A 95 13.67 0.17 -11.91
C ILE A 95 12.33 0.71 -12.41
N SER A 96 11.47 -0.19 -12.85
CA SER A 96 10.03 0.06 -12.96
C SER A 96 9.36 -0.25 -11.63
N MET A 97 8.22 0.39 -11.37
CA MET A 97 7.44 0.17 -10.15
C MET A 97 5.98 -0.13 -10.46
N LEU A 98 5.41 -1.10 -9.74
CA LEU A 98 3.97 -1.33 -9.64
C LEU A 98 3.55 -1.12 -8.19
N GLY A 99 2.91 0.01 -7.90
CA GLY A 99 2.40 0.33 -6.57
C GLY A 99 0.89 0.15 -6.47
N VAL A 100 0.43 -0.57 -5.45
CA VAL A 100 -1.00 -0.81 -5.19
C VAL A 100 -1.42 -0.13 -3.91
N SER A 101 -2.52 0.65 -3.93
CA SER A 101 -3.06 1.34 -2.75
C SER A 101 -1.98 2.18 -2.06
N TRP A 102 -1.66 1.95 -0.79
CA TRP A 102 -0.53 2.57 -0.08
C TRP A 102 0.79 2.48 -0.87
N GLY A 103 1.06 1.34 -1.51
CA GLY A 103 2.24 1.18 -2.37
C GLY A 103 2.28 2.17 -3.53
N SER A 104 1.14 2.69 -3.98
CA SER A 104 1.10 3.75 -4.99
C SER A 104 1.63 5.08 -4.45
N TRP A 105 1.37 5.40 -3.18
CA TRP A 105 1.95 6.57 -2.53
C TRP A 105 3.46 6.43 -2.36
N LEU A 106 3.94 5.28 -1.94
CA LEU A 106 5.39 5.02 -1.87
C LEU A 106 6.07 5.16 -3.23
N ALA A 107 5.43 4.67 -4.31
CA ALA A 107 5.96 4.84 -5.67
C ALA A 107 6.05 6.32 -6.07
N ILE A 108 5.04 7.13 -5.74
CA ILE A 108 5.06 8.59 -5.97
C ILE A 108 6.21 9.24 -5.20
N GLN A 109 6.37 8.92 -3.91
CA GLN A 109 7.42 9.47 -3.05
C GLN A 109 8.82 9.05 -3.53
N TYR A 110 8.99 7.79 -3.93
CA TYR A 110 10.24 7.30 -4.47
C TYR A 110 10.62 8.02 -5.77
N GLN A 111 9.68 8.15 -6.70
CA GLN A 111 9.90 8.86 -7.97
C GLN A 111 10.29 10.34 -7.75
N GLN A 112 9.70 11.01 -6.76
CA GLN A 112 10.06 12.38 -6.42
C GLN A 112 11.48 12.50 -5.88
N ARG A 113 11.89 11.54 -5.04
CA ARG A 113 13.20 11.59 -4.37
C ARG A 113 14.34 11.07 -5.24
N TYR A 114 14.06 10.09 -6.10
CA TYR A 114 15.04 9.40 -6.94
C TYR A 114 14.60 9.32 -8.42
N PRO A 115 14.29 10.45 -9.07
CA PRO A 115 13.73 10.44 -10.43
C PRO A 115 14.63 9.72 -11.43
N GLU A 116 15.96 9.81 -11.27
CA GLU A 116 16.94 9.16 -12.15
C GLU A 116 16.96 7.63 -12.03
N ALA A 117 16.40 7.07 -10.94
CA ALA A 117 16.34 5.64 -10.70
C ALA A 117 15.07 5.00 -11.26
N VAL A 118 14.13 5.79 -11.81
CA VAL A 118 12.82 5.32 -12.24
C VAL A 118 12.75 5.22 -13.77
N LEU A 119 12.41 4.03 -14.27
CA LEU A 119 12.07 3.81 -15.68
C LEU A 119 10.60 4.11 -15.94
N LYS A 120 9.71 3.56 -15.11
CA LYS A 120 8.27 3.65 -15.26
C LYS A 120 7.56 3.43 -13.93
N THR A 121 6.41 4.09 -13.77
CA THR A 121 5.56 3.91 -12.60
C THR A 121 4.13 3.55 -13.00
N THR A 122 3.63 2.42 -12.51
CA THR A 122 2.23 2.02 -12.64
C THR A 122 1.57 2.07 -11.27
N LEU A 123 0.55 2.90 -11.13
CA LEU A 123 -0.18 3.13 -9.88
C LEU A 123 -1.56 2.49 -10.00
N VAL A 124 -1.90 1.59 -9.08
CA VAL A 124 -3.15 0.83 -9.10
C VAL A 124 -3.95 1.10 -7.84
N SER A 125 -5.26 1.37 -7.97
CA SER A 125 -6.13 1.67 -6.82
C SER A 125 -5.50 2.72 -5.91
N VAL A 126 -5.21 3.88 -6.49
CA VAL A 126 -4.30 4.90 -5.93
C VAL A 126 -4.78 5.42 -4.59
N PHE A 127 -3.87 5.46 -3.65
CA PHE A 127 -4.04 6.14 -2.37
C PHE A 127 -3.07 7.32 -2.24
N VAL A 128 -3.61 8.49 -1.92
CA VAL A 128 -2.83 9.68 -1.52
C VAL A 128 -3.33 10.14 -0.15
N PRO A 129 -2.47 10.25 0.87
CA PRO A 129 -2.87 10.56 2.24
C PRO A 129 -3.06 12.06 2.50
N PHE A 130 -3.73 12.79 1.59
CA PHE A 130 -4.08 14.18 1.86
C PHE A 130 -5.21 14.29 2.89
N ALA A 131 -5.32 15.43 3.56
CA ALA A 131 -6.16 15.62 4.74
C ALA A 131 -7.60 15.11 4.60
N ALA A 132 -8.25 15.33 3.44
CA ALA A 132 -9.62 14.87 3.24
C ALA A 132 -9.73 13.33 3.14
N ASN A 133 -8.72 12.64 2.57
CA ASN A 133 -8.70 11.19 2.53
C ASN A 133 -8.48 10.60 3.93
N VAL A 134 -7.56 11.18 4.72
CA VAL A 134 -7.32 10.74 6.09
C VAL A 134 -8.57 10.96 6.95
N SER A 135 -9.20 12.13 6.85
CA SER A 135 -10.44 12.44 7.58
C SER A 135 -11.62 11.53 7.21
N ALA A 136 -11.65 10.97 6.00
CA ALA A 136 -12.70 10.04 5.58
C ALA A 136 -12.73 8.75 6.44
N TYR A 137 -11.57 8.29 6.92
CA TYR A 137 -11.50 7.18 7.89
C TYR A 137 -12.19 7.55 9.21
N ASP A 138 -11.85 8.71 9.78
CA ASP A 138 -12.43 9.14 11.05
C ASP A 138 -13.95 9.35 10.94
N GLN A 139 -14.43 9.88 9.82
CA GLN A 139 -15.86 10.02 9.56
C GLN A 139 -16.56 8.67 9.46
N THR A 140 -15.94 7.69 8.82
CA THR A 140 -16.50 6.33 8.66
C THR A 140 -16.50 5.58 9.99
N LEU A 141 -15.43 5.69 10.79
CA LEU A 141 -15.38 5.16 12.15
C LEU A 141 -16.53 5.68 13.01
N ASN A 142 -16.81 6.97 12.93
CA ASN A 142 -17.87 7.62 13.69
C ASN A 142 -19.28 7.30 13.16
N GLY A 143 -19.45 7.16 11.84
CA GLY A 143 -20.74 6.85 11.21
C GLY A 143 -21.21 5.40 11.45
N GLY A 144 -20.30 4.45 11.56
CA GLY A 144 -20.60 3.04 11.83
C GLY A 144 -21.13 2.78 13.25
N LEU A 145 -20.95 3.70 14.18
CA LEU A 145 -21.38 3.60 15.58
C LEU A 145 -22.88 3.90 15.81
N SER A 146 -23.56 4.49 14.83
CA SER A 146 -25.00 4.78 14.91
C SER A 146 -25.91 3.55 14.88
N ALA A 147 -25.39 2.38 14.55
CA ALA A 147 -26.20 1.16 14.29
C ALA A 147 -26.14 0.06 15.38
N THR A 148 -25.30 0.18 16.43
CA THR A 148 -25.23 -0.82 17.49
C THR A 148 -25.51 -0.20 18.86
N ALA A 149 -26.72 -0.47 19.34
CA ALA A 149 -27.22 -0.07 20.65
C ALA A 149 -26.47 -0.76 21.80
N HIS A 150 -25.30 -0.28 22.18
CA HIS A 150 -24.72 -0.46 23.54
C HIS A 150 -23.55 0.53 23.68
N GLY A 151 -23.83 1.74 24.19
CA GLY A 151 -22.82 2.69 24.67
C GLY A 151 -21.88 3.25 23.59
N ALA A 152 -22.43 3.94 22.57
CA ALA A 152 -21.66 4.52 21.48
C ALA A 152 -20.80 5.70 21.96
N TYR A 153 -19.55 5.44 22.29
CA TYR A 153 -18.53 6.48 22.28
C TYR A 153 -17.96 6.57 20.87
N ALA A 154 -17.85 7.79 20.34
CA ALA A 154 -17.12 8.03 19.10
C ALA A 154 -15.67 7.52 19.26
N VAL A 155 -15.29 6.48 18.54
CA VAL A 155 -13.96 5.87 18.67
C VAL A 155 -13.09 6.43 17.55
N SER A 156 -12.23 7.40 17.88
CA SER A 156 -11.25 7.93 16.92
C SER A 156 -10.17 6.89 16.59
N ALA A 157 -9.53 7.03 15.41
CA ALA A 157 -8.36 6.22 15.05
C ALA A 157 -7.27 6.26 16.14
N GLY A 158 -7.05 7.42 16.77
CA GLY A 158 -6.13 7.56 17.90
C GLY A 158 -6.53 6.73 19.12
N ALA A 159 -7.81 6.64 19.44
CA ALA A 159 -8.28 5.79 20.56
C ALA A 159 -8.09 4.29 20.23
N ILE A 160 -8.39 3.87 19.00
CA ILE A 160 -8.13 2.49 18.54
C ILE A 160 -6.63 2.18 18.64
N TYR A 161 -5.78 3.09 18.16
CA TYR A 161 -4.32 2.94 18.25
C TYR A 161 -3.83 2.76 19.69
N GLN A 162 -4.36 3.55 20.64
CA GLN A 162 -4.02 3.41 22.07
C GLN A 162 -4.47 2.05 22.61
N ILE A 163 -5.65 1.57 22.23
CA ILE A 163 -6.14 0.27 22.66
C ILE A 163 -5.25 -0.86 22.08
N LEU A 164 -4.83 -0.78 20.82
CA LEU A 164 -3.95 -1.78 20.21
C LEU A 164 -2.56 -1.83 20.87
N ASN A 165 -2.09 -0.71 21.43
CA ASN A 165 -0.80 -0.67 22.12
C ASN A 165 -0.88 -1.07 23.60
N ASN A 166 -1.98 -0.78 24.29
CA ASN A 166 -2.05 -0.85 25.75
C ASN A 166 -3.21 -1.67 26.31
N GLY A 167 -4.16 -2.07 25.47
CA GLY A 167 -5.35 -2.83 25.89
C GLY A 167 -5.07 -4.31 26.13
N CYS A 168 -5.98 -4.98 26.82
CA CYS A 168 -5.94 -6.44 26.92
C CYS A 168 -6.33 -7.09 25.57
N ALA A 169 -6.03 -8.38 25.38
CA ALA A 169 -6.25 -9.11 24.13
C ALA A 169 -7.68 -8.97 23.56
N THR A 170 -8.70 -9.04 24.43
CA THR A 170 -10.09 -8.86 24.00
C THR A 170 -10.36 -7.45 23.47
N GLN A 171 -9.84 -6.43 24.15
CA GLN A 171 -9.99 -5.04 23.72
C GLN A 171 -9.26 -4.77 22.40
N GLN A 172 -8.04 -5.29 22.25
CA GLN A 172 -7.25 -5.16 21.02
C GLN A 172 -8.01 -5.80 19.84
N ARG A 173 -8.54 -7.01 20.03
CA ARG A 173 -9.30 -7.71 18.99
C ARG A 173 -10.56 -6.93 18.58
N GLN A 174 -11.32 -6.42 19.53
CA GLN A 174 -12.52 -5.63 19.24
C GLN A 174 -12.19 -4.32 18.51
N ALA A 175 -11.13 -3.63 18.93
CA ALA A 175 -10.65 -2.41 18.29
C ALA A 175 -10.19 -2.67 16.85
N ALA A 176 -9.48 -3.76 16.60
CA ALA A 176 -9.05 -4.18 15.28
C ALA A 176 -10.24 -4.50 14.35
N LEU A 177 -11.24 -5.23 14.87
CA LEU A 177 -12.47 -5.51 14.12
C LEU A 177 -13.21 -4.23 13.72
N HIS A 178 -13.23 -3.24 14.62
CA HIS A 178 -13.85 -1.96 14.32
C HIS A 178 -13.11 -1.21 13.20
N TRP A 179 -11.79 -1.15 13.27
CA TRP A 179 -10.95 -0.57 12.22
C TRP A 179 -11.13 -1.26 10.87
N LEU A 180 -11.07 -2.59 10.84
CA LEU A 180 -11.24 -3.36 9.60
C LEU A 180 -12.62 -3.16 8.94
N ARG A 181 -13.69 -3.05 9.73
CA ARG A 181 -15.02 -2.76 9.18
C ARG A 181 -15.05 -1.41 8.47
N ALA A 182 -14.45 -0.37 9.06
CA ALA A 182 -14.34 0.94 8.43
C ALA A 182 -13.51 0.90 7.14
N THR A 183 -12.38 0.20 7.15
CA THR A 183 -11.51 0.02 5.98
C THR A 183 -12.23 -0.70 4.84
N LEU A 184 -12.95 -1.79 5.13
CA LEU A 184 -13.76 -2.52 4.15
C LEU A 184 -14.85 -1.64 3.55
N GLN A 185 -15.56 -0.88 4.38
CA GLN A 185 -16.60 0.05 3.93
C GLN A 185 -16.03 1.13 2.99
N LEU A 186 -14.91 1.73 3.35
CA LEU A 186 -14.25 2.77 2.53
C LEU A 186 -13.74 2.24 1.19
N SER A 187 -13.24 1.01 1.18
CA SER A 187 -12.77 0.35 -0.04
C SER A 187 -13.91 -0.25 -0.89
N GLY A 188 -15.17 -0.13 -0.45
CA GLY A 188 -16.32 -0.74 -1.11
C GLY A 188 -16.31 -2.27 -1.08
N GLN A 189 -15.59 -2.85 -0.12
CA GLN A 189 -15.51 -4.29 0.09
C GLN A 189 -16.40 -4.73 1.24
N SER A 190 -16.79 -5.99 1.24
CA SER A 190 -17.53 -6.61 2.34
C SER A 190 -16.95 -7.98 2.67
N MET A 191 -16.99 -8.32 3.94
CA MET A 191 -16.63 -9.64 4.46
C MET A 191 -17.70 -10.10 5.43
N GLN A 192 -17.99 -11.42 5.44
CA GLN A 192 -18.92 -11.98 6.41
C GLN A 192 -18.39 -11.78 7.84
N PRO A 193 -19.26 -11.44 8.82
CA PRO A 193 -18.81 -11.15 10.18
C PRO A 193 -17.95 -12.25 10.80
N SER A 194 -18.33 -13.54 10.60
CA SER A 194 -17.56 -14.68 11.10
C SER A 194 -16.16 -14.78 10.46
N ALA A 195 -16.06 -14.56 9.14
CA ALA A 195 -14.78 -14.56 8.44
C ALA A 195 -13.89 -13.38 8.89
N LEU A 196 -14.49 -12.23 9.19
CA LEU A 196 -13.76 -11.08 9.70
C LEU A 196 -13.22 -11.35 11.12
N GLU A 197 -14.01 -12.01 11.96
CA GLU A 197 -13.57 -12.42 13.29
C GLU A 197 -12.44 -13.46 13.24
N GLU A 198 -12.50 -14.40 12.32
CA GLU A 198 -11.45 -15.39 12.09
C GLU A 198 -10.17 -14.76 11.53
N PHE A 199 -10.30 -13.74 10.69
CA PHE A 199 -9.17 -13.01 10.11
C PHE A 199 -8.31 -12.26 11.13
N VAL A 200 -8.89 -11.82 12.28
CA VAL A 200 -8.15 -11.03 13.28
C VAL A 200 -7.35 -11.95 14.19
N ASP A 201 -6.20 -12.40 13.72
CA ASP A 201 -5.19 -13.11 14.50
C ASP A 201 -4.07 -12.14 14.98
N ASP A 202 -3.02 -12.66 15.56
CA ASP A 202 -1.88 -11.87 16.07
C ASP A 202 -1.12 -11.15 14.93
N GLU A 203 -1.11 -11.73 13.72
CA GLU A 203 -0.48 -11.10 12.55
C GLU A 203 -1.31 -9.91 12.08
N ALA A 204 -2.62 -10.08 11.95
CA ALA A 204 -3.55 -9.03 11.62
C ALA A 204 -3.51 -7.88 12.65
N LEU A 205 -3.42 -8.20 13.95
CA LEU A 205 -3.28 -7.18 15.01
C LEU A 205 -2.02 -6.34 14.83
N ARG A 206 -0.88 -6.95 14.50
CA ARG A 206 0.37 -6.22 14.21
C ARG A 206 0.25 -5.36 12.97
N ALA A 207 -0.33 -5.89 11.89
CA ALA A 207 -0.56 -5.17 10.64
C ALA A 207 -1.46 -3.94 10.84
N ILE A 208 -2.58 -4.11 11.56
CA ILE A 208 -3.53 -3.02 11.86
C ILE A 208 -2.89 -1.97 12.79
N ARG A 209 -2.08 -2.40 13.76
CA ARG A 209 -1.34 -1.47 14.62
C ARG A 209 -0.36 -0.63 13.81
N LEU A 210 0.32 -1.21 12.84
CA LEU A 210 1.21 -0.50 11.93
C LEU A 210 0.43 0.46 11.02
N GLU A 211 -0.68 0.02 10.44
CA GLU A 211 -1.56 0.89 9.64
C GLU A 211 -2.02 2.11 10.42
N LEU A 212 -2.47 1.89 11.67
CA LEU A 212 -2.89 2.98 12.57
C LEU A 212 -1.73 3.89 12.99
N HIS A 213 -0.50 3.36 13.15
CA HIS A 213 0.68 4.17 13.37
C HIS A 213 0.88 5.21 12.24
N TYR A 214 0.73 4.79 10.99
CA TYR A 214 0.78 5.71 9.87
C TYR A 214 -0.40 6.68 9.88
N HIS A 215 -1.61 6.19 10.12
CA HIS A 215 -2.82 7.01 10.11
C HIS A 215 -2.77 8.13 11.16
N VAL A 216 -2.43 7.83 12.42
CA VAL A 216 -2.36 8.84 13.49
C VAL A 216 -1.23 9.85 13.29
N ASN A 217 -0.19 9.47 12.54
CA ASN A 217 0.89 10.36 12.12
C ASN A 217 0.66 10.96 10.73
N GLN A 218 -0.60 10.97 10.24
CA GLN A 218 -0.98 11.55 8.94
C GLN A 218 -0.15 10.98 7.79
N TYR A 219 0.24 9.70 7.87
CA TYR A 219 1.13 9.01 6.92
C TYR A 219 2.45 9.75 6.70
N PHE A 220 2.88 10.55 7.66
CA PHE A 220 4.05 11.44 7.59
C PHE A 220 4.01 12.38 6.37
N PHE A 221 2.79 12.71 5.93
CA PHE A 221 2.54 13.64 4.83
C PHE A 221 2.92 15.07 5.24
N THR A 222 3.69 15.74 4.38
CA THR A 222 4.20 17.09 4.63
C THR A 222 3.68 18.09 3.60
N THR A 223 3.91 19.37 3.81
CA THR A 223 3.57 20.42 2.82
C THR A 223 4.33 20.25 1.50
N ALA A 224 5.51 19.62 1.50
CA ALA A 224 6.25 19.31 0.29
C ALA A 224 5.52 18.27 -0.58
N ASP A 225 4.72 17.39 0.04
CA ASP A 225 3.96 16.34 -0.64
C ASP A 225 2.69 16.85 -1.33
N GLU A 226 2.30 18.11 -1.06
CA GLU A 226 1.11 18.70 -1.65
C GLU A 226 1.22 18.98 -3.16
N ALA A 227 2.41 18.96 -3.72
CA ALA A 227 2.67 19.20 -5.14
C ALA A 227 3.53 18.06 -5.75
N PRO A 228 3.05 16.80 -5.76
CA PRO A 228 3.83 15.71 -6.33
C PRO A 228 4.06 15.94 -7.83
N SER A 229 5.29 15.74 -8.27
CA SER A 229 5.64 15.73 -9.68
C SER A 229 5.66 14.28 -10.17
N LEU A 230 4.76 13.92 -11.07
CA LEU A 230 4.75 12.61 -11.70
C LEU A 230 5.40 12.73 -13.08
N ASP A 231 6.23 11.77 -13.40
CA ASP A 231 6.85 11.62 -14.69
C ASP A 231 5.81 11.27 -15.77
N ALA A 232 6.11 11.59 -17.02
CA ALA A 232 5.26 11.30 -18.18
C ALA A 232 5.03 9.79 -18.40
N GLN A 233 5.91 8.93 -17.86
CA GLN A 233 5.79 7.47 -17.89
C GLN A 233 4.93 6.92 -16.74
N THR A 234 4.37 7.79 -15.89
CA THR A 234 3.45 7.36 -14.84
C THR A 234 2.05 7.11 -15.41
N GLU A 235 1.52 5.90 -15.19
CA GLU A 235 0.14 5.52 -15.54
C GLU A 235 -0.64 5.14 -14.30
N VAL A 236 -1.88 5.62 -14.22
CA VAL A 236 -2.84 5.26 -13.15
C VAL A 236 -3.90 4.33 -13.71
N ILE A 237 -4.19 3.24 -12.99
CA ILE A 237 -5.27 2.29 -13.26
C ILE A 237 -6.19 2.29 -12.05
N GLN A 238 -7.43 2.78 -12.23
CA GLN A 238 -8.32 3.07 -11.12
C GLN A 238 -9.74 2.57 -11.35
N GLY A 239 -10.30 1.87 -10.36
CA GLY A 239 -11.72 1.51 -10.32
C GLY A 239 -12.59 2.73 -9.98
N ILE A 240 -13.68 2.96 -10.74
CA ILE A 240 -14.57 4.11 -10.54
C ILE A 240 -15.47 3.97 -9.30
N SER A 241 -15.70 2.73 -8.84
CA SER A 241 -16.46 2.44 -7.63
C SER A 241 -15.63 2.57 -6.35
N ASP A 242 -14.32 2.69 -6.48
CA ASP A 242 -13.40 3.01 -5.38
C ASP A 242 -13.44 4.51 -5.08
N THR A 243 -14.31 4.92 -4.17
CA THR A 243 -14.52 6.34 -3.83
C THR A 243 -13.27 6.98 -3.25
N PHE A 244 -12.48 6.22 -2.51
CA PHE A 244 -11.25 6.64 -1.86
C PHE A 244 -10.12 6.87 -2.88
N GLY A 245 -9.91 5.90 -3.76
CA GLY A 245 -8.94 6.03 -4.85
C GLY A 245 -9.35 7.10 -5.87
N MET A 246 -10.64 7.23 -6.16
CA MET A 246 -11.13 8.31 -7.03
C MET A 246 -10.92 9.71 -6.44
N ALA A 247 -10.95 9.86 -5.11
CA ALA A 247 -10.59 11.13 -4.47
C ALA A 247 -9.09 11.44 -4.69
N SER A 248 -8.22 10.43 -4.55
CA SER A 248 -6.78 10.53 -4.85
C SER A 248 -6.51 10.90 -6.31
N VAL A 249 -7.19 10.26 -7.25
CA VAL A 249 -7.07 10.58 -8.70
C VAL A 249 -7.49 12.02 -8.99
N ARG A 250 -8.60 12.49 -8.40
CA ARG A 250 -9.04 13.88 -8.57
C ARG A 250 -8.03 14.86 -7.98
N TRP A 251 -7.45 14.53 -6.82
CA TRP A 251 -6.45 15.33 -6.16
C TRP A 251 -5.17 15.46 -7.03
N LEU A 252 -4.68 14.37 -7.60
CA LEU A 252 -3.54 14.36 -8.52
C LEU A 252 -3.84 15.15 -9.81
N ARG A 253 -5.01 14.94 -10.44
CA ARG A 253 -5.40 15.62 -11.69
C ARG A 253 -5.52 17.13 -11.57
N ARG A 254 -5.80 17.66 -10.38
CA ARG A 254 -5.83 19.11 -10.16
C ARG A 254 -4.44 19.74 -10.17
N ARG A 255 -3.39 18.93 -10.02
CA ARG A 255 -2.01 19.38 -9.89
C ARG A 255 -1.20 19.20 -11.16
N GLN A 256 -1.54 18.20 -11.96
CA GLN A 256 -0.82 17.87 -13.17
C GLN A 256 -1.62 17.00 -14.13
N PRO A 257 -1.26 16.97 -15.44
CA PRO A 257 -1.79 15.99 -16.37
C PRO A 257 -1.49 14.57 -15.88
N LEU A 258 -2.44 13.64 -16.05
CA LEU A 258 -2.33 12.29 -15.55
C LEU A 258 -2.84 11.29 -16.59
N ARG A 259 -2.00 10.36 -17.01
CA ARG A 259 -2.44 9.20 -17.78
C ARG A 259 -3.22 8.27 -16.86
N CYS A 260 -4.51 8.13 -17.11
CA CYS A 260 -5.38 7.40 -16.20
C CYS A 260 -6.39 6.55 -16.96
N ARG A 261 -6.46 5.26 -16.63
CA ARG A 261 -7.51 4.34 -17.08
C ARG A 261 -8.50 4.14 -15.96
N LEU A 262 -9.72 4.60 -16.20
CA LEU A 262 -10.84 4.41 -15.30
C LEU A 262 -11.62 3.16 -15.72
N LEU A 263 -11.90 2.26 -14.79
CA LEU A 263 -12.51 0.96 -15.02
C LEU A 263 -13.76 0.78 -14.18
N ASN A 264 -14.71 0.00 -14.67
CA ASN A 264 -15.85 -0.43 -13.85
C ASN A 264 -15.40 -1.52 -12.87
N ALA A 265 -14.82 -1.09 -11.76
CA ALA A 265 -14.20 -1.92 -10.71
C ALA A 265 -14.17 -1.13 -9.39
N GLY A 266 -13.91 -1.83 -8.28
CA GLY A 266 -13.67 -1.28 -6.95
C GLY A 266 -12.19 -1.05 -6.66
N HIS A 267 -11.82 -1.19 -5.38
CA HIS A 267 -10.46 -0.99 -4.88
C HIS A 267 -9.56 -2.23 -5.07
N ASN A 268 -10.15 -3.43 -5.18
CA ASN A 268 -9.36 -4.66 -5.23
C ASN A 268 -8.60 -4.79 -6.56
N ALA A 269 -7.27 -4.72 -6.49
CA ALA A 269 -6.40 -4.80 -7.66
C ALA A 269 -6.50 -6.15 -8.41
N PHE A 270 -7.04 -7.19 -7.78
CA PHE A 270 -7.30 -8.50 -8.41
C PHE A 270 -8.66 -8.60 -9.12
N GLU A 271 -9.48 -7.55 -9.09
CA GLU A 271 -10.65 -7.52 -9.95
C GLU A 271 -10.22 -7.68 -11.42
N LEU A 272 -10.95 -8.53 -12.14
CA LEU A 272 -10.56 -8.98 -13.48
C LEU A 272 -10.27 -7.82 -14.44
N ALA A 273 -11.06 -6.74 -14.35
CA ALA A 273 -10.89 -5.54 -15.18
C ALA A 273 -9.55 -4.84 -14.89
N ILE A 274 -9.19 -4.70 -13.61
CA ILE A 274 -7.93 -4.09 -13.16
C ILE A 274 -6.77 -4.99 -13.54
N LEU A 275 -6.80 -6.27 -13.17
CA LEU A 275 -5.73 -7.23 -13.43
C LEU A 275 -5.40 -7.33 -14.93
N LYS A 276 -6.42 -7.44 -15.80
CA LYS A 276 -6.21 -7.46 -17.26
C LYS A 276 -5.58 -6.16 -17.76
N THR A 277 -6.02 -5.02 -17.24
CA THR A 277 -5.52 -3.70 -17.67
C THR A 277 -4.08 -3.50 -17.22
N VAL A 278 -3.70 -3.90 -16.00
CA VAL A 278 -2.31 -3.89 -15.51
C VAL A 278 -1.42 -4.74 -16.42
N ARG A 279 -1.81 -5.99 -16.67
CA ARG A 279 -1.07 -6.88 -17.58
C ARG A 279 -0.88 -6.29 -18.99
N GLN A 280 -1.90 -5.61 -19.52
CA GLN A 280 -1.82 -4.96 -20.84
C GLN A 280 -0.91 -3.73 -20.81
N SER A 281 -0.95 -2.96 -19.74
CA SER A 281 -0.09 -1.78 -19.56
C SER A 281 1.39 -2.18 -19.52
N LEU A 282 1.70 -3.20 -18.72
CA LEU A 282 3.06 -3.70 -18.59
C LEU A 282 3.61 -4.37 -19.86
N LYS A 283 2.74 -4.99 -20.69
CA LYS A 283 3.16 -5.65 -21.95
C LYS A 283 3.42 -4.71 -23.13
N ARG A 284 2.72 -3.57 -23.21
CA ARG A 284 2.73 -2.71 -24.41
C ARG A 284 4.08 -2.07 -24.74
N GLU A 285 5.04 -2.10 -23.86
CA GLU A 285 6.31 -1.38 -24.02
C GLU A 285 7.48 -2.27 -24.43
N HIS A 286 7.35 -3.59 -24.33
CA HIS A 286 8.36 -4.53 -24.87
C HIS A 286 8.25 -4.73 -26.40
N LEU A 287 7.26 -4.12 -27.06
CA LEU A 287 7.03 -4.23 -28.51
C LEU A 287 7.40 -2.95 -29.29
N ARG A 288 8.05 -1.99 -28.65
CA ARG A 288 8.60 -0.79 -29.28
C ARG A 288 10.11 -0.72 -29.10
#